data_405003eacaf0f67920b827ef0aee73a5
#
_entry.id   405003eacaf0f67920b827ef0aee73a5
#
_cell.length_a   1.000
_cell.length_b   1.000
_cell.length_c   1.000
_cell.angle_alpha   90.00
_cell.angle_beta   90.00
_cell.angle_gamma   90.00
#
_symmetry.space_group_name_H-M   'P 1'
#
loop_
_entity.id
_entity.type
_entity.pdbx_description
1 polymer ?
#
loop_
_entity_poly.entity_id
_entity_poly.type
_entity_poly.pdbx_seq_one_letter_code
_entity_poly.pdbx_strand_id
1 'polypeptide(L)'
;MHIIGIGTDITECPRIGRMIQDHGELFLRRVYTEREIDYCNSRKQSTEHFAGRWAAKEAVLKALGTGWIRGISWRDVEIRNNPSGAPLVLLHAGTRDIAESRGVRQVLVTISHCRTYATAYAVALAQENLPPIVPSHFDDDIPF
;
A
#
# COMPACT_ATOMS: atom_id res chain seq x y z
N MET A 1 -20.10 12.08 -0.86
CA MET A 1 -18.92 11.32 -0.42
C MET A 1 -19.16 10.81 0.99
N HIS A 2 -18.88 9.55 1.22
CA HIS A 2 -18.92 8.99 2.57
C HIS A 2 -17.82 7.98 2.81
N ILE A 3 -17.49 7.78 4.07
CA ILE A 3 -16.47 6.83 4.49
C ILE A 3 -17.09 5.44 4.54
N ILE A 4 -16.50 4.48 3.82
CA ILE A 4 -16.91 3.08 3.83
C ILE A 4 -16.19 2.32 4.94
N GLY A 5 -14.91 2.62 5.16
CA GLY A 5 -14.12 1.94 6.18
C GLY A 5 -12.84 2.66 6.51
N ILE A 6 -12.29 2.32 7.65
CA ILE A 6 -11.00 2.80 8.13
C ILE A 6 -10.14 1.60 8.54
N GLY A 7 -8.84 1.76 8.41
CA GLY A 7 -7.89 0.73 8.80
C GLY A 7 -6.63 1.33 9.39
N THR A 8 -6.01 0.60 10.28
CA THR A 8 -4.71 0.94 10.85
C THR A 8 -3.87 -0.30 11.01
N ASP A 9 -2.57 -0.12 10.93
CA ASP A 9 -1.61 -1.17 11.22
C ASP A 9 -0.37 -0.60 11.89
N ILE A 10 0.26 -1.41 12.71
CA ILE A 10 1.57 -1.14 13.30
C ILE A 10 2.45 -2.36 13.07
N THR A 11 3.66 -2.13 12.58
CA THR A 11 4.60 -3.19 12.20
C THR A 11 5.98 -2.90 12.80
N GLU A 12 6.60 -3.92 13.34
CA GLU A 12 7.98 -3.82 13.81
C GLU A 12 8.95 -3.85 12.62
N CYS A 13 9.73 -2.79 12.45
CA CYS A 13 10.74 -2.72 11.38
C CYS A 13 11.75 -3.88 11.44
N PRO A 14 12.29 -4.27 12.61
CA PRO A 14 13.19 -5.42 12.70
C PRO A 14 12.57 -6.74 12.22
N ARG A 15 11.27 -6.94 12.40
CA ARG A 15 10.57 -8.13 11.89
C ARG A 15 10.63 -8.18 10.36
N ILE A 16 10.35 -7.07 9.71
CA ILE A 16 10.44 -7.00 8.25
C ILE A 16 11.89 -7.20 7.79
N GLY A 17 12.84 -6.59 8.49
CA GLY A 17 14.26 -6.79 8.22
C GLY A 17 14.68 -8.26 8.29
N ARG A 18 14.20 -9.02 9.28
CA ARG A 18 14.45 -10.46 9.39
C ARG A 18 13.83 -11.25 8.23
N MET A 19 12.61 -10.90 7.80
CA MET A 19 11.98 -11.55 6.66
C MET A 19 12.76 -11.32 5.37
N ILE A 20 13.27 -10.11 5.17
CA ILE A 20 14.12 -9.81 4.02
C ILE A 20 15.45 -10.58 4.11
N GLN A 21 16.05 -10.63 5.27
CA GLN A 21 17.31 -11.36 5.49
C GLN A 21 17.17 -12.86 5.26
N ASP A 22 16.08 -13.46 5.76
CA ASP A 22 15.86 -14.90 5.72
C ASP A 22 15.38 -15.40 4.35
N HIS A 23 14.58 -14.60 3.65
CA HIS A 23 13.90 -15.01 2.42
C HIS A 23 14.27 -14.17 1.19
N GLY A 24 14.93 -13.05 1.36
CA GLY A 24 15.43 -12.19 0.28
C GLY A 24 14.39 -11.84 -0.76
N GLU A 25 14.74 -12.01 -2.02
CA GLU A 25 13.89 -11.69 -3.16
C GLU A 25 12.57 -12.44 -3.20
N LEU A 26 12.52 -13.65 -2.67
CA LEU A 26 11.28 -14.42 -2.64
C LEU A 26 10.21 -13.71 -1.81
N PHE A 27 10.58 -13.16 -0.66
CA PHE A 27 9.71 -12.36 0.18
C PHE A 27 9.35 -11.04 -0.51
N LEU A 28 10.34 -10.31 -1.00
CA LEU A 28 10.13 -9.00 -1.63
C LEU A 28 9.18 -9.10 -2.82
N ARG A 29 9.39 -10.06 -3.71
CA ARG A 29 8.57 -10.22 -4.90
C ARG A 29 7.15 -10.72 -4.63
N ARG A 30 6.94 -11.40 -3.52
CA ARG A 30 5.61 -11.83 -3.09
C ARG A 30 4.77 -10.66 -2.57
N VAL A 31 5.39 -9.73 -1.88
CA VAL A 31 4.71 -8.65 -1.15
C VAL A 31 4.68 -7.34 -1.92
N TYR A 32 5.78 -6.99 -2.57
CA TYR A 32 5.98 -5.68 -3.17
C TYR A 32 6.06 -5.74 -4.68
N THR A 33 5.58 -4.68 -5.33
CA THR A 33 5.81 -4.48 -6.76
C THR A 33 7.26 -4.09 -7.01
N GLU A 34 7.73 -4.22 -8.25
CA GLU A 34 9.09 -3.79 -8.61
C GLU A 34 9.32 -2.31 -8.29
N ARG A 35 8.33 -1.45 -8.52
CA ARG A 35 8.42 -0.02 -8.20
C ARG A 35 8.57 0.22 -6.71
N GLU A 36 7.85 -0.51 -5.89
CA GLU A 36 7.98 -0.44 -4.43
C GLU A 36 9.37 -0.89 -3.98
N ILE A 37 9.88 -1.97 -4.56
CA ILE A 37 11.22 -2.50 -4.26
C ILE A 37 12.28 -1.47 -4.64
N ASP A 38 12.21 -0.93 -5.84
CA ASP A 38 13.17 0.07 -6.33
C ASP A 38 13.16 1.33 -5.45
N TYR A 39 11.97 1.83 -5.12
CA TYR A 39 11.84 2.98 -4.23
C TYR A 39 12.47 2.71 -2.86
N CYS A 40 12.12 1.62 -2.21
CA CYS A 40 12.63 1.30 -0.88
C CYS A 40 14.15 1.09 -0.87
N ASN A 41 14.67 0.40 -1.89
CA ASN A 41 16.11 0.17 -2.04
C ASN A 41 16.89 1.46 -2.34
N SER A 42 16.26 2.47 -2.92
CA SER A 42 16.88 3.77 -3.16
C SER A 42 17.01 4.62 -1.88
N ARG A 43 16.36 4.23 -0.81
CA ARG A 43 16.34 4.97 0.46
C ARG A 43 17.39 4.44 1.43
N LYS A 44 18.00 5.38 2.18
CA LYS A 44 19.03 5.06 3.16
C LYS A 44 18.53 4.10 4.25
N GLN A 45 17.29 4.29 4.70
CA GLN A 45 16.64 3.44 5.71
C GLN A 45 15.65 2.48 5.02
N SER A 46 16.15 1.65 4.12
CA SER A 46 15.30 0.81 3.27
C SER A 46 14.33 -0.08 4.04
N THR A 47 14.77 -0.69 5.12
CA THR A 47 13.94 -1.57 5.96
C THR A 47 12.73 -0.81 6.54
N GLU A 48 12.91 0.42 7.00
CA GLU A 48 11.80 1.25 7.50
C GLU A 48 10.79 1.55 6.40
N HIS A 49 11.25 1.79 5.17
CA HIS A 49 10.37 2.03 4.03
C HIS A 49 9.61 0.78 3.60
N PHE A 50 10.25 -0.39 3.61
CA PHE A 50 9.55 -1.65 3.40
C PHE A 50 8.51 -1.92 4.48
N ALA A 51 8.84 -1.69 5.74
CA ALA A 51 7.91 -1.84 6.85
C ALA A 51 6.72 -0.86 6.76
N GLY A 52 6.97 0.37 6.34
CA GLY A 52 5.92 1.36 6.10
C GLY A 52 4.93 0.93 5.02
N ARG A 53 5.43 0.37 3.93
CA ARG A 53 4.59 -0.16 2.87
C ARG A 53 3.82 -1.40 3.28
N TRP A 54 4.45 -2.29 4.05
CA TRP A 54 3.76 -3.42 4.66
C TRP A 54 2.58 -2.97 5.52
N ALA A 55 2.81 -2.04 6.44
CA ALA A 55 1.78 -1.48 7.30
C ALA A 55 0.65 -0.81 6.49
N ALA A 56 1.01 -0.09 5.43
CA ALA A 56 0.03 0.54 4.54
C ALA A 56 -0.86 -0.48 3.83
N LYS A 57 -0.29 -1.57 3.31
CA LYS A 57 -1.06 -2.64 2.66
C LYS A 57 -2.05 -3.28 3.63
N GLU A 58 -1.61 -3.58 4.85
CA GLU A 58 -2.48 -4.10 5.91
C GLU A 58 -3.60 -3.12 6.28
N ALA A 59 -3.27 -1.85 6.46
CA ALA A 59 -4.25 -0.81 6.78
C ALA A 59 -5.31 -0.67 5.68
N VAL A 60 -4.89 -0.72 4.42
CA VAL A 60 -5.80 -0.66 3.26
C VAL A 60 -6.76 -1.84 3.28
N LEU A 61 -6.29 -3.07 3.50
CA LEU A 61 -7.16 -4.24 3.55
C LEU A 61 -8.16 -4.18 4.71
N LYS A 62 -7.75 -3.64 5.85
CA LYS A 62 -8.66 -3.39 6.96
C LYS A 62 -9.72 -2.34 6.59
N ALA A 63 -9.34 -1.27 5.91
CA ALA A 63 -10.27 -0.25 5.44
C ALA A 63 -11.27 -0.78 4.41
N LEU A 64 -10.84 -1.71 3.55
CA LEU A 64 -11.72 -2.40 2.61
C LEU A 64 -12.66 -3.38 3.30
N GLY A 65 -12.37 -3.78 4.55
CA GLY A 65 -13.15 -4.73 5.32
C GLY A 65 -13.02 -6.17 4.85
N THR A 66 -11.98 -6.48 4.07
CA THR A 66 -11.80 -7.82 3.49
C THR A 66 -10.93 -8.72 4.32
N GLY A 67 -9.90 -8.17 4.99
CA GLY A 67 -8.79 -8.98 5.44
C GLY A 67 -8.15 -9.76 4.28
N TRP A 68 -7.51 -10.87 4.58
CA TRP A 68 -6.93 -11.76 3.58
C TRP A 68 -7.95 -12.82 3.16
N ILE A 69 -8.57 -12.62 2.00
CA ILE A 69 -9.52 -13.56 1.40
C ILE A 69 -9.04 -13.94 0.00
N ARG A 70 -9.67 -14.95 -0.57
CA ARG A 70 -9.38 -15.41 -1.94
C ARG A 70 -9.59 -14.27 -2.94
N GLY A 71 -8.63 -14.08 -3.83
CA GLY A 71 -8.63 -13.02 -4.83
C GLY A 71 -7.84 -11.78 -4.43
N ILE A 72 -7.33 -11.73 -3.19
CA ILE A 72 -6.50 -10.63 -2.70
C ILE A 72 -5.03 -11.05 -2.72
N SER A 73 -4.19 -10.19 -3.28
CA SER A 73 -2.74 -10.34 -3.31
C SER A 73 -2.06 -9.10 -2.72
N TRP A 74 -0.93 -9.30 -2.03
CA TRP A 74 -0.11 -8.21 -1.50
C TRP A 74 0.26 -7.18 -2.56
N ARG A 75 0.67 -7.64 -3.73
CA ARG A 75 1.11 -6.78 -4.84
C ARG A 75 -0.02 -5.99 -5.48
N ASP A 76 -1.26 -6.42 -5.28
CA ASP A 76 -2.44 -5.71 -5.79
C ASP A 76 -2.72 -4.40 -5.04
N VAL A 77 -2.14 -4.23 -3.85
CA VAL A 77 -2.18 -2.99 -3.09
C VAL A 77 -0.82 -2.32 -3.22
N GLU A 78 -0.67 -1.50 -4.22
CA GLU A 78 0.60 -0.80 -4.48
C GLU A 78 0.61 0.56 -3.81
N ILE A 79 1.69 0.86 -3.10
CA ILE A 79 1.92 2.15 -2.48
C ILE A 79 2.96 2.92 -3.30
N ARG A 80 2.58 4.07 -3.80
CA ARG A 80 3.45 4.98 -4.53
C ARG A 80 3.51 6.32 -3.81
N ASN A 81 4.49 7.12 -4.17
CA ASN A 81 4.60 8.48 -3.65
C ASN A 81 4.35 9.47 -4.78
N ASN A 82 3.59 10.51 -4.50
CA ASN A 82 3.46 11.63 -5.42
C ASN A 82 4.74 12.50 -5.37
N PRO A 83 4.89 13.51 -6.27
CA PRO A 83 6.07 14.37 -6.28
C PRO A 83 6.32 15.13 -4.97
N SER A 84 5.29 15.37 -4.15
CA SER A 84 5.42 16.00 -2.83
C SER A 84 5.89 15.01 -1.75
N GLY A 85 6.00 13.72 -2.07
CA GLY A 85 6.36 12.66 -1.13
C GLY A 85 5.19 11.99 -0.43
N ALA A 86 3.96 12.46 -0.63
CA ALA A 86 2.78 11.86 -0.02
C ALA A 86 2.46 10.49 -0.62
N PRO A 87 2.11 9.49 0.20
CA PRO A 87 1.78 8.17 -0.30
C PRO A 87 0.42 8.15 -1.03
N LEU A 88 0.36 7.34 -2.08
CA LEU A 88 -0.84 7.08 -2.86
C LEU A 88 -1.09 5.58 -2.91
N VAL A 89 -2.34 5.17 -2.96
CA VAL A 89 -2.75 3.77 -3.09
C VAL A 89 -3.24 3.49 -4.50
N LEU A 90 -2.65 2.50 -5.14
CA LEU A 90 -3.14 1.94 -6.39
C LEU A 90 -3.63 0.51 -6.13
N LEU A 91 -4.86 0.23 -6.50
CA LEU A 91 -5.41 -1.12 -6.42
C LEU A 91 -5.39 -1.77 -7.81
N HIS A 92 -4.95 -3.02 -7.86
CA HIS A 92 -4.82 -3.79 -9.09
C HIS A 92 -5.64 -5.08 -9.03
N ALA A 93 -5.93 -5.63 -10.21
CA ALA A 93 -6.47 -6.97 -10.41
C ALA A 93 -7.67 -7.31 -9.50
N GLY A 94 -7.68 -8.50 -8.91
CA GLY A 94 -8.79 -8.97 -8.10
C GLY A 94 -9.08 -8.12 -6.87
N THR A 95 -8.08 -7.51 -6.27
CA THR A 95 -8.27 -6.60 -5.11
C THR A 95 -9.01 -5.32 -5.52
N ARG A 96 -8.70 -4.79 -6.70
CA ARG A 96 -9.44 -3.67 -7.27
C ARG A 96 -10.90 -4.04 -7.51
N ASP A 97 -11.15 -5.18 -8.12
CA ASP A 97 -12.52 -5.64 -8.41
C ASP A 97 -13.34 -5.80 -7.13
N ILE A 98 -12.74 -6.36 -6.09
CA ILE A 98 -13.38 -6.51 -4.77
C ILE A 98 -13.69 -5.14 -4.15
N ALA A 99 -12.75 -4.20 -4.20
CA ALA A 99 -12.95 -2.85 -3.70
C ALA A 99 -14.11 -2.15 -4.42
N GLU A 100 -14.12 -2.21 -5.75
CA GLU A 100 -15.19 -1.64 -6.57
C GLU A 100 -16.54 -2.27 -6.26
N SER A 101 -16.61 -3.58 -6.06
CA SER A 101 -17.85 -4.29 -5.70
C SER A 101 -18.40 -3.87 -4.33
N ARG A 102 -17.54 -3.35 -3.45
CA ARG A 102 -17.91 -2.81 -2.14
C ARG A 102 -18.23 -1.31 -2.18
N GLY A 103 -18.22 -0.70 -3.36
CA GLY A 103 -18.50 0.72 -3.54
C GLY A 103 -17.33 1.64 -3.24
N VAL A 104 -16.14 1.11 -3.01
CA VAL A 104 -14.93 1.92 -2.78
C VAL A 104 -14.50 2.57 -4.09
N ARG A 105 -14.30 3.87 -4.05
CA ARG A 105 -13.83 4.67 -5.18
C ARG A 105 -12.45 5.27 -4.96
N GLN A 106 -12.07 5.45 -3.72
CA GLN A 106 -10.75 5.98 -3.36
C GLN A 106 -10.31 5.42 -2.01
N VAL A 107 -9.02 5.21 -1.88
CA VAL A 107 -8.40 4.89 -0.59
C VAL A 107 -7.31 5.92 -0.33
N LEU A 108 -7.44 6.63 0.79
CA LEU A 108 -6.41 7.51 1.29
C LEU A 108 -5.54 6.76 2.28
N VAL A 109 -4.25 7.06 2.30
CA VAL A 109 -3.31 6.43 3.22
C VAL A 109 -2.33 7.46 3.76
N THR A 110 -1.91 7.28 4.99
CA THR A 110 -0.77 7.97 5.58
C THR A 110 0.12 6.96 6.30
N ILE A 111 1.42 7.23 6.29
CA ILE A 111 2.44 6.34 6.84
C ILE A 111 3.36 7.15 7.73
N SER A 112 3.69 6.61 8.91
CA SER A 112 4.72 7.12 9.78
C SER A 112 5.65 6.01 10.21
N HIS A 113 6.92 6.29 10.32
CA HIS A 113 7.88 5.29 10.78
C HIS A 113 9.00 5.92 11.60
N CYS A 114 9.56 5.09 12.41
CA CYS A 114 10.82 5.35 13.11
C CYS A 114 11.70 4.10 12.95
N ARG A 115 12.81 4.06 13.67
CA ARG A 115 13.73 2.92 13.57
C ARG A 115 13.07 1.59 13.96
N THR A 116 12.15 1.60 14.93
CA THR A 116 11.57 0.39 15.52
C THR A 116 10.22 0.02 14.92
N TYR A 117 9.39 1.01 14.60
CA TYR A 117 8.00 0.79 14.16
C TYR A 117 7.67 1.56 12.90
N ALA A 118 6.78 0.97 12.10
CA ALA A 118 6.06 1.65 11.04
C ALA A 118 4.57 1.54 11.31
N THR A 119 3.85 2.62 11.10
CA THR A 119 2.40 2.68 11.25
C THR A 119 1.76 3.21 9.98
N ALA A 120 0.54 2.80 9.71
CA ALA A 120 -0.24 3.33 8.61
C ALA A 120 -1.71 3.45 9.00
N TYR A 121 -2.38 4.42 8.41
CA TYR A 121 -3.83 4.61 8.49
C TYR A 121 -4.38 4.68 7.08
N ALA A 122 -5.53 4.06 6.85
CA ALA A 122 -6.21 4.08 5.57
C ALA A 122 -7.68 4.44 5.76
N VAL A 123 -8.21 5.18 4.79
CA VAL A 123 -9.62 5.55 4.73
C VAL A 123 -10.16 5.18 3.36
N ALA A 124 -11.16 4.30 3.32
CA ALA A 124 -11.84 3.92 2.09
C ALA A 124 -13.07 4.79 1.89
N LEU A 125 -13.17 5.42 0.74
CA LEU A 125 -14.20 6.38 0.38
C LEU A 125 -15.09 5.87 -0.74
N ALA A 126 -16.39 6.12 -0.64
CA ALA A 126 -17.35 6.01 -1.71
C ALA A 126 -17.73 7.39 -2.21
N GLN A 127 -17.76 7.55 -3.54
CA GLN A 127 -18.29 8.77 -4.17
C GLN A 127 -18.90 8.40 -5.52
N GLU A 128 -20.13 8.81 -5.74
CA GLU A 128 -20.92 8.37 -6.89
C GLU A 128 -20.43 8.94 -8.24
N ASN A 129 -19.65 10.02 -8.26
CA ASN A 129 -19.26 10.74 -9.46
C ASN A 129 -17.76 11.03 -9.62
N LEU A 130 -16.87 10.29 -8.93
CA LEU A 130 -15.45 10.43 -9.14
C LEU A 130 -14.95 9.49 -10.25
N PRO A 131 -13.99 9.96 -11.05
CA PRO A 131 -13.26 9.05 -11.94
C PRO A 131 -12.57 7.96 -11.12
N PRO A 132 -12.25 6.80 -11.75
CA PRO A 132 -11.58 5.72 -11.06
C PRO A 132 -10.31 6.20 -10.36
N ILE A 133 -9.98 5.57 -9.27
CA ILE A 133 -8.90 5.88 -8.31
C ILE A 133 -7.53 6.07 -8.96
N VAL A 134 -7.35 5.54 -10.12
CA VAL A 134 -6.12 5.62 -10.88
C VAL A 134 -6.41 6.41 -12.15
N PRO A 135 -5.79 7.57 -12.35
CA PRO A 135 -5.67 8.11 -13.70
C PRO A 135 -5.04 7.01 -14.55
N SER A 136 -5.66 6.69 -15.67
CA SER A 136 -5.16 5.70 -16.63
C SER A 136 -3.75 6.04 -17.19
N HIS A 137 -3.21 7.16 -16.78
CA HIS A 137 -1.89 7.66 -17.11
C HIS A 137 -1.23 8.25 -15.85
N PHE A 138 -0.70 7.38 -14.99
CA PHE A 138 0.50 7.77 -14.28
C PHE A 138 1.59 7.73 -15.34
N ASP A 139 2.02 8.91 -15.77
CA ASP A 139 3.20 9.00 -16.61
C ASP A 139 4.33 8.25 -15.90
N ASP A 140 4.85 7.24 -16.57
CA ASP A 140 6.00 6.47 -16.12
C ASP A 140 7.26 7.33 -15.97
N ASP A 141 7.15 8.62 -16.28
CA ASP A 141 8.22 9.61 -16.34
C ASP A 141 8.35 10.51 -15.11
N ILE A 142 7.69 10.21 -13.99
CA ILE A 142 7.95 10.97 -12.76
C ILE A 142 9.22 10.39 -12.11
N PRO A 143 10.35 11.10 -12.18
CA PRO A 143 11.56 10.65 -11.51
C PRO A 143 11.31 10.70 -9.99
N PHE A 144 11.60 9.60 -9.34
CA PHE A 144 11.54 9.46 -7.89
C PHE A 144 12.72 10.15 -7.23
#